data_15d5b943df246b351e7cb6118cf18bf4
#
_entry.id   15d5b943df246b351e7cb6118cf18bf4
#
_cell.length_a   1.000
_cell.length_b   1.000
_cell.length_c   1.000
_cell.angle_alpha   90.00
_cell.angle_beta   90.00
_cell.angle_gamma   90.00
#
_symmetry.space_group_name_H-M   'P 1'
#
loop_
_entity.id
_entity.type
_entity.pdbx_description
1 polymer ?
#
loop_
_entity_poly.entity_id
_entity_poly.type
_entity_poly.pdbx_seq_one_letter_code
_entity_poly.pdbx_strand_id
1 'polypeptide(L)'
;MGGTYHQEGDYFLPNLAVPESVPVGVWGQRRRRYLREHRKALYNALLLSGKLDSHLADINQQAEDMFSQLVDQIANQENITEQLKADRQMEWVRRMNNIRNQVTEIVNTMFIFG
;
A
#
# COMPACT_ATOMS: atom_id res chain seq x y z
N MET A 1 28.72 0.30 -14.01
CA MET A 1 27.73 0.37 -13.78
C MET A 1 27.12 0.19 -13.53
N GLY A 2 27.87 -0.24 -13.84
CA GLY A 2 26.75 -0.14 -13.65
C GLY A 2 26.10 -0.31 -13.32
N GLY A 3 26.91 -0.49 -13.53
CA GLY A 3 25.88 -0.38 -13.34
C GLY A 3 25.38 -0.48 -13.05
N THR A 4 26.00 -0.47 -13.00
CA THR A 4 25.23 -0.42 -12.70
C THR A 4 24.67 -0.30 -12.42
N TYR A 5 24.95 -0.37 -12.63
CA TYR A 5 24.24 -0.07 -12.44
C TYR A 5 23.85 0.12 -12.53
N HIS A 6 24.33 0.10 -12.51
CA HIS A 6 23.76 0.31 -12.56
C HIS A 6 23.27 0.40 -12.68
N GLN A 7 23.76 0.35 -12.75
CA GLN A 7 23.08 0.41 -12.84
C GLN A 7 22.34 0.60 -12.96
N GLU A 8 22.97 0.43 -13.18
CA GLU A 8 22.13 0.52 -13.32
C GLU A 8 21.21 0.68 -13.09
N GLY A 9 22.72 0.68 -13.50
CA GLY A 9 21.66 0.92 -13.19
C GLY A 9 21.07 0.96 -12.96
N ASP A 10 21.57 0.88 -13.05
CA ASP A 10 20.63 0.82 -12.72
C ASP A 10 20.12 0.84 -12.29
N TYR A 11 20.34 0.84 -12.54
CA TYR A 11 19.51 0.78 -12.01
C TYR A 11 18.85 0.84 -11.86
N PHE A 12 19.08 0.98 -11.94
CA PHE A 12 18.07 0.78 -11.52
C PHE A 12 17.22 0.77 -11.48
N LEU A 13 17.60 0.93 -11.73
CA LEU A 13 16.49 0.72 -11.49
C LEU A 13 15.84 0.48 -11.29
N PRO A 14 15.89 0.21 -11.49
CA PRO A 14 14.93 -0.15 -10.98
C PRO A 14 14.34 -0.36 -10.69
N ASN A 15 14.57 -0.55 -10.72
CA ASN A 15 13.69 -0.97 -10.30
C ASN A 15 13.04 -1.34 -10.04
N LEU A 16 13.38 -1.39 -10.06
CA LEU A 16 12.63 -1.97 -9.82
C LEU A 16 12.33 -2.67 -9.46
N ALA A 17 12.56 -2.77 -9.14
CA ALA A 17 12.32 -3.49 -8.65
C ALA A 17 11.84 -4.24 -8.32
N VAL A 18 12.12 -4.61 -8.21
CA VAL A 18 11.15 -5.50 -8.01
C VAL A 18 10.41 -5.53 -6.69
N PRO A 19 9.53 -4.70 -6.50
CA PRO A 19 8.82 -4.49 -5.27
C PRO A 19 7.94 -5.64 -4.85
N GLU A 20 7.50 -6.40 -5.78
CA GLU A 20 6.68 -7.55 -5.45
C GLU A 20 7.45 -8.60 -4.67
N SER A 21 8.75 -8.47 -4.64
CA SER A 21 9.55 -9.38 -3.85
C SER A 21 9.47 -9.06 -2.36
N VAL A 22 8.91 -7.92 -2.00
CA VAL A 22 8.73 -7.55 -0.60
C VAL A 22 7.54 -8.31 -0.05
N PRO A 23 7.76 -9.22 0.90
CA PRO A 23 6.66 -10.04 1.42
C PRO A 23 5.66 -9.24 2.23
N VAL A 24 6.09 -8.14 2.85
CA VAL A 24 5.22 -7.32 3.68
C VAL A 24 5.32 -5.88 3.20
N GLY A 25 4.24 -5.37 2.61
CA GLY A 25 4.21 -4.00 2.12
C GLY A 25 3.83 -3.00 3.19
N VAL A 26 3.47 -1.80 2.75
CA VAL A 26 3.16 -0.70 3.65
C VAL A 26 2.06 -1.07 4.64
N TRP A 27 0.99 -1.70 4.15
CA TRP A 27 -0.14 -2.06 5.01
C TRP A 27 0.25 -3.12 6.02
N GLY A 28 1.03 -4.10 5.60
CA GLY A 28 1.51 -5.13 6.50
C GLY A 28 2.41 -4.55 7.58
N GLN A 29 3.28 -3.62 7.23
CA GLN A 29 4.17 -2.97 8.19
C GLN A 29 3.37 -2.18 9.23
N ARG A 30 2.32 -1.50 8.81
CA ARG A 30 1.46 -0.76 9.73
C ARG A 30 0.76 -1.69 10.69
N ARG A 31 0.24 -2.81 10.20
CA ARG A 31 -0.41 -3.82 11.04
C ARG A 31 0.57 -4.40 12.04
N ARG A 32 1.78 -4.71 11.60
CA ARG A 32 2.81 -5.25 12.47
C ARG A 32 3.10 -4.29 13.63
N ARG A 33 3.26 -3.01 13.32
CA ARG A 33 3.53 -2.02 14.36
C ARG A 33 2.37 -1.92 15.34
N TYR A 34 1.15 -1.90 14.82
CA TYR A 34 -0.03 -1.82 15.66
C TYR A 34 -0.11 -3.00 16.62
N LEU A 35 0.08 -4.20 16.11
CA LEU A 35 0.04 -5.41 16.95
C LEU A 35 1.10 -5.37 18.02
N ARG A 36 2.30 -4.96 17.65
CA ARG A 36 3.42 -4.93 18.58
C ARG A 36 3.20 -3.91 19.70
N GLU A 37 2.56 -2.80 19.39
CA GLU A 37 2.37 -1.74 20.36
C GLU A 37 1.08 -1.87 21.16
N HIS A 38 0.04 -2.42 20.58
CA HIS A 38 -1.29 -2.41 21.17
C HIS A 38 -1.91 -3.79 21.38
N ARG A 39 -1.39 -4.82 20.72
CA ARG A 39 -1.92 -6.18 20.83
C ARG A 39 -0.76 -7.17 21.02
N LYS A 40 0.00 -6.97 22.07
CA LYS A 40 1.23 -7.73 22.29
C LYS A 40 1.00 -9.22 22.42
N ALA A 41 -0.09 -9.63 23.07
CA ALA A 41 -0.39 -11.05 23.22
C ALA A 41 -0.59 -11.71 21.87
N LEU A 42 -1.36 -11.08 21.00
CA LEU A 42 -1.60 -11.60 19.67
C LEU A 42 -0.32 -11.59 18.83
N TYR A 43 0.46 -10.50 18.94
CA TYR A 43 1.73 -10.40 18.24
C TYR A 43 2.66 -11.55 18.62
N ASN A 44 2.81 -11.81 19.93
CA ASN A 44 3.67 -12.86 20.41
C ASN A 44 3.17 -14.24 19.99
N ALA A 45 1.85 -14.46 20.02
CA ALA A 45 1.28 -15.73 19.61
C ALA A 45 1.56 -16.01 18.14
N LEU A 46 1.39 -15.00 17.28
CA LEU A 46 1.68 -15.15 15.86
C LEU A 46 3.17 -15.35 15.60
N LEU A 47 4.00 -14.63 16.33
CA LEU A 47 5.45 -14.74 16.17
C LEU A 47 5.92 -16.14 16.57
N LEU A 48 5.49 -16.63 17.72
CA LEU A 48 5.91 -17.93 18.22
C LEU A 48 5.38 -19.09 17.38
N SER A 49 4.19 -18.93 16.78
CA SER A 49 3.64 -19.99 15.94
C SER A 49 4.23 -19.96 14.52
N GLY A 50 5.03 -18.95 14.20
CA GLY A 50 5.61 -18.83 12.86
C GLY A 50 4.64 -18.33 11.82
N LYS A 51 3.50 -17.77 12.22
CA LYS A 51 2.46 -17.33 11.29
C LYS A 51 2.37 -15.82 11.13
N LEU A 52 3.27 -15.09 11.78
CA LEU A 52 3.21 -13.63 11.71
C LEU A 52 3.36 -13.12 10.28
N ASP A 53 4.35 -13.63 9.54
CA ASP A 53 4.59 -13.17 8.18
C ASP A 53 3.40 -13.46 7.26
N SER A 54 2.81 -14.65 7.37
CA SER A 54 1.62 -15.00 6.61
C SER A 54 0.46 -14.07 6.92
N HIS A 55 0.25 -13.80 8.20
CA HIS A 55 -0.82 -12.91 8.63
C HIS A 55 -0.63 -11.51 8.04
N LEU A 56 0.59 -10.99 8.11
CA LEU A 56 0.88 -9.65 7.60
C LEU A 56 0.76 -9.59 6.09
N ALA A 57 1.20 -10.65 5.39
CA ALA A 57 1.07 -10.69 3.94
C ALA A 57 -0.39 -10.71 3.52
N ASP A 58 -1.23 -11.48 4.23
CA ASP A 58 -2.66 -11.53 3.95
C ASP A 58 -3.32 -10.17 4.17
N ILE A 59 -3.01 -9.53 5.28
CA ILE A 59 -3.54 -8.21 5.58
C ILE A 59 -3.11 -7.21 4.52
N ASN A 60 -1.84 -7.26 4.13
CA ASN A 60 -1.33 -6.35 3.10
C ASN A 60 -2.07 -6.54 1.78
N GLN A 61 -2.28 -7.80 1.37
CA GLN A 61 -2.97 -8.08 0.11
C GLN A 61 -4.42 -7.60 0.15
N GLN A 62 -5.13 -7.88 1.23
CA GLN A 62 -6.50 -7.45 1.37
C GLN A 62 -6.61 -5.92 1.39
N ALA A 63 -5.70 -5.28 2.09
CA ALA A 63 -5.68 -3.82 2.17
C ALA A 63 -5.39 -3.20 0.81
N GLU A 64 -4.45 -3.74 0.07
CA GLU A 64 -4.13 -3.23 -1.26
C GLU A 64 -5.31 -3.38 -2.21
N ASP A 65 -5.97 -4.54 -2.17
CA ASP A 65 -7.13 -4.78 -3.03
C ASP A 65 -8.26 -3.81 -2.71
N MET A 66 -8.53 -3.63 -1.42
CA MET A 66 -9.59 -2.72 -0.98
C MET A 66 -9.23 -1.27 -1.33
N PHE A 67 -7.97 -0.90 -1.16
CA PHE A 67 -7.50 0.44 -1.49
C PHE A 67 -7.75 0.73 -2.97
N SER A 68 -7.34 -0.18 -3.85
CA SER A 68 -7.53 0.01 -5.29
C SER A 68 -9.00 0.10 -5.66
N GLN A 69 -9.82 -0.78 -5.10
CA GLN A 69 -11.25 -0.77 -5.36
C GLN A 69 -11.90 0.54 -4.94
N LEU A 70 -11.59 1.00 -3.74
CA LEU A 70 -12.20 2.23 -3.22
C LEU A 70 -11.73 3.46 -3.99
N VAL A 71 -10.45 3.53 -4.34
CA VAL A 71 -9.94 4.64 -5.13
C VAL A 71 -10.67 4.71 -6.47
N ASP A 72 -10.78 3.58 -7.17
CA ASP A 72 -11.47 3.54 -8.46
C ASP A 72 -12.94 3.91 -8.32
N GLN A 73 -13.59 3.38 -7.29
CA GLN A 73 -15.00 3.61 -7.07
C GLN A 73 -15.30 5.09 -6.82
N ILE A 74 -14.52 5.72 -5.94
CA ILE A 74 -14.71 7.13 -5.62
C ILE A 74 -14.35 8.01 -6.81
N ALA A 75 -13.27 7.67 -7.52
CA ALA A 75 -12.89 8.42 -8.71
C ALA A 75 -14.00 8.40 -9.75
N ASN A 76 -14.64 7.24 -9.95
CA ASN A 76 -15.76 7.13 -10.88
C ASN A 76 -16.95 7.94 -10.42
N GLN A 77 -17.25 7.92 -9.13
CA GLN A 77 -18.36 8.70 -8.58
C GLN A 77 -18.15 10.20 -8.73
N GLU A 78 -16.91 10.65 -8.66
CA GLU A 78 -16.59 12.08 -8.79
C GLU A 78 -16.26 12.47 -10.22
N ASN A 79 -16.43 11.55 -11.17
CA ASN A 79 -16.16 11.80 -12.59
C ASN A 79 -14.73 12.23 -12.86
N ILE A 80 -13.79 11.64 -12.12
CA ILE A 80 -12.37 11.90 -12.35
C ILE A 80 -11.92 10.94 -13.44
N THR A 81 -11.68 11.47 -14.64
CA THR A 81 -11.44 10.65 -15.83
C THR A 81 -10.06 10.93 -16.40
N GLU A 82 -9.69 10.11 -17.39
CA GLU A 82 -8.47 10.34 -18.14
C GLU A 82 -8.54 11.66 -18.91
N GLN A 83 -9.74 12.08 -19.29
CA GLN A 83 -9.93 13.36 -19.94
C GLN A 83 -9.52 14.50 -19.01
N LEU A 84 -9.91 14.42 -17.75
CA LEU A 84 -9.52 15.43 -16.76
C LEU A 84 -8.01 15.46 -16.59
N LYS A 85 -7.39 14.27 -16.56
CA LYS A 85 -5.94 14.17 -16.43
C LYS A 85 -5.25 14.84 -17.61
N ALA A 86 -5.76 14.66 -18.81
CA ALA A 86 -5.18 15.26 -20.01
C ALA A 86 -5.38 16.77 -20.04
N ASP A 87 -6.57 17.24 -19.68
CA ASP A 87 -6.93 18.64 -19.80
C ASP A 87 -6.49 19.49 -18.62
N ARG A 88 -6.54 18.92 -17.41
CA ARG A 88 -6.24 19.64 -16.18
C ARG A 88 -5.44 18.75 -15.23
N GLN A 89 -4.20 18.51 -15.59
CA GLN A 89 -3.36 17.57 -14.87
C GLN A 89 -3.21 17.91 -13.38
N MET A 90 -3.00 19.19 -13.07
CA MET A 90 -2.80 19.60 -11.68
C MET A 90 -4.05 19.36 -10.84
N GLU A 91 -5.21 19.62 -11.40
CA GLU A 91 -6.46 19.36 -10.70
C GLU A 91 -6.68 17.86 -10.52
N TRP A 92 -6.36 17.07 -11.54
CA TRP A 92 -6.45 15.62 -11.46
C TRP A 92 -5.57 15.08 -10.33
N VAL A 93 -4.32 15.56 -10.24
CA VAL A 93 -3.40 15.14 -9.19
C VAL A 93 -3.95 15.48 -7.81
N ARG A 94 -4.46 16.70 -7.65
CA ARG A 94 -4.99 17.15 -6.36
C ARG A 94 -6.18 16.30 -5.92
N ARG A 95 -7.10 16.04 -6.85
CA ARG A 95 -8.28 15.27 -6.54
C ARG A 95 -7.94 13.82 -6.22
N MET A 96 -7.03 13.22 -6.99
CA MET A 96 -6.61 11.85 -6.72
C MET A 96 -5.90 11.74 -5.38
N ASN A 97 -5.08 12.73 -5.02
CA ASN A 97 -4.41 12.71 -3.74
C ASN A 97 -5.41 12.79 -2.58
N ASN A 98 -6.44 13.60 -2.71
CA ASN A 98 -7.50 13.68 -1.70
C ASN A 98 -8.21 12.35 -1.55
N ILE A 99 -8.54 11.70 -2.66
CA ILE A 99 -9.20 10.40 -2.65
C ILE A 99 -8.30 9.36 -1.97
N ARG A 100 -7.03 9.33 -2.33
CA ARG A 100 -6.09 8.38 -1.74
C ARG A 100 -5.96 8.58 -0.24
N ASN A 101 -5.92 9.83 0.20
CA ASN A 101 -5.85 10.11 1.63
C ASN A 101 -7.09 9.61 2.36
N GLN A 102 -8.27 9.85 1.81
CA GLN A 102 -9.52 9.37 2.39
C GLN A 102 -9.55 7.86 2.47
N VAL A 103 -9.16 7.20 1.37
CA VAL A 103 -9.18 5.74 1.31
C VAL A 103 -8.14 5.15 2.25
N THR A 104 -6.98 5.80 2.38
CA THR A 104 -5.96 5.37 3.33
C THR A 104 -6.53 5.31 4.74
N GLU A 105 -7.29 6.33 5.16
CA GLU A 105 -7.93 6.34 6.47
C GLU A 105 -8.90 5.18 6.62
N ILE A 106 -9.71 4.95 5.60
CA ILE A 106 -10.69 3.88 5.63
C ILE A 106 -10.03 2.52 5.76
N VAL A 107 -9.01 2.27 4.94
CA VAL A 107 -8.32 0.98 4.93
C VAL A 107 -7.57 0.77 6.24
N ASN A 108 -6.94 1.80 6.79
CA ASN A 108 -6.29 1.70 8.09
C ASN A 108 -7.29 1.26 9.15
N THR A 109 -8.47 1.86 9.16
CA THR A 109 -9.50 1.52 10.14
C THR A 109 -9.95 0.08 9.99
N MET A 110 -10.11 -0.38 8.75
CA MET A 110 -10.64 -1.72 8.48
C MET A 110 -9.63 -2.83 8.75
N PHE A 111 -8.37 -2.62 8.41
CA PHE A 111 -7.40 -3.71 8.39
C PHE A 111 -6.24 -3.55 9.37
N ILE A 112 -5.93 -2.33 9.76
CA ILE A 112 -4.73 -2.08 10.56
C ILE A 112 -5.04 -2.03 12.04
N PHE A 113 -6.09 -1.30 12.41
CA PHE A 113 -6.40 -1.03 13.81
C PHE A 113 -7.47 -1.95 14.39
N GLY A 114 -7.77 -3.02 13.70
CA GLY A 114 -8.77 -3.99 14.14
C GLY A 114 -8.25 -4.99 15.20
#